data_4fa1de5efda418c5fa31f602d09887c8
#
_entry.id   4fa1de5efda418c5fa31f602d09887c8
#
_cell.length_a   1.000
_cell.length_b   1.000
_cell.length_c   1.000
_cell.angle_alpha   90.00
_cell.angle_beta   90.00
_cell.angle_gamma   90.00
#
_symmetry.space_group_name_H-M   'P 1'
#
loop_
_entity.id
_entity.type
_entity.pdbx_description
1 polymer ?
#
loop_
_entity_poly.entity_id
_entity_poly.type
_entity_poly.pdbx_seq_one_letter_code
_entity_poly.pdbx_strand_id
1 'polypeptide(L)'
;HDIVQEAFIVLWNSRMIIESELHLKMFLYQVVRNRCFNYLKSKRVEEKYIQEYLQMEEEGGFEDTVIEEEVHRIVAQEIEKLPEEQRKVVYFHMEGKNNFEIAEIMQISVNTVKTHKARARKTLKNKLDNLFIITVLLGL
;
A
#
# COMPACT_ATOMS: atom_id res chain seq x y z
N HIS A 1 -6.05 4.78 -28.46
CA HIS A 1 -4.79 4.98 -27.75
C HIS A 1 -4.71 3.97 -26.62
N ASP A 2 -3.68 3.12 -26.62
CA ASP A 2 -3.54 2.10 -25.58
C ASP A 2 -2.63 2.62 -24.46
N ILE A 3 -3.25 3.15 -23.43
CA ILE A 3 -2.56 3.72 -22.26
C ILE A 3 -1.72 2.65 -21.54
N VAL A 4 -2.17 1.39 -21.55
CA VAL A 4 -1.44 0.29 -20.91
C VAL A 4 -0.15 -0.02 -21.68
N GLN A 5 -0.19 -0.05 -23.00
CA GLN A 5 1.03 -0.21 -23.80
C GLN A 5 2.02 0.93 -23.55
N GLU A 6 1.55 2.16 -23.47
CA GLU A 6 2.40 3.31 -23.17
C GLU A 6 3.05 3.19 -21.77
N ALA A 7 2.33 2.66 -20.79
CA ALA A 7 2.89 2.44 -19.46
C ALA A 7 4.06 1.45 -19.50
N PHE A 8 3.95 0.36 -20.26
CA PHE A 8 5.06 -0.59 -20.45
C PHE A 8 6.23 0.02 -21.23
N ILE A 9 5.98 0.88 -22.22
CA ILE A 9 7.04 1.60 -22.94
C ILE A 9 7.78 2.55 -21.99
N VAL A 10 7.05 3.26 -21.12
CA VAL A 10 7.67 4.12 -20.08
C VAL A 10 8.52 3.30 -19.12
N LEU A 11 8.02 2.15 -18.66
CA LEU A 11 8.77 1.23 -17.83
C LEU A 11 10.07 0.78 -18.49
N TRP A 12 9.99 0.33 -19.73
CA TRP A 12 11.15 -0.11 -20.50
C TRP A 12 12.21 0.98 -20.67
N ASN A 13 11.78 2.20 -20.97
CA ASN A 13 12.67 3.34 -21.20
C ASN A 13 13.23 3.94 -19.89
N SER A 14 12.57 3.73 -18.75
CA SER A 14 12.99 4.30 -17.47
C SER A 14 14.30 3.72 -16.95
N ARG A 15 14.73 2.54 -17.43
CA ARG A 15 15.88 1.78 -16.93
C ARG A 15 15.86 1.62 -15.41
N MET A 16 14.69 1.69 -14.81
CA MET A 16 14.51 1.61 -13.38
C MET A 16 14.77 0.20 -12.90
N ILE A 17 15.50 0.07 -11.81
CA ILE A 17 15.69 -1.22 -11.13
C ILE A 17 14.39 -1.50 -10.37
N ILE A 18 13.68 -2.54 -10.79
CA ILE A 18 12.48 -3.01 -10.11
C ILE A 18 12.92 -3.98 -9.01
N GLU A 19 12.80 -3.53 -7.77
CA GLU A 19 13.27 -4.28 -6.61
C GLU A 19 12.23 -5.28 -6.09
N SER A 20 10.94 -5.08 -6.43
CA SER A 20 9.85 -5.95 -5.98
C SER A 20 8.63 -5.90 -6.92
N GLU A 21 7.77 -6.91 -6.83
CA GLU A 21 6.48 -6.94 -7.54
C GLU A 21 5.59 -5.75 -7.16
N LEU A 22 5.60 -5.36 -5.88
CA LEU A 22 4.87 -4.19 -5.41
C LEU A 22 5.38 -2.90 -6.05
N HIS A 23 6.70 -2.72 -6.11
CA HIS A 23 7.32 -1.56 -6.74
C HIS A 23 6.92 -1.46 -8.22
N LEU A 24 6.92 -2.59 -8.94
CA LEU A 24 6.45 -2.64 -10.33
C LEU A 24 4.97 -2.22 -10.45
N LYS A 25 4.10 -2.79 -9.61
CA LYS A 25 2.66 -2.48 -9.65
C LYS A 25 2.41 -1.01 -9.37
N MET A 26 2.97 -0.46 -8.30
CA MET A 26 2.81 0.96 -7.97
C MET A 26 3.31 1.87 -9.08
N PHE A 27 4.46 1.56 -9.68
CA PHE A 27 4.97 2.33 -10.82
C PHE A 27 4.02 2.30 -12.00
N LEU A 28 3.54 1.12 -12.40
CA LEU A 28 2.60 0.98 -13.51
C LEU A 28 1.28 1.71 -13.25
N TYR A 29 0.70 1.58 -12.06
CA TYR A 29 -0.52 2.30 -11.68
C TYR A 29 -0.31 3.82 -11.76
N GLN A 30 0.79 4.34 -11.23
CA GLN A 30 1.10 5.77 -11.29
C GLN A 30 1.26 6.26 -12.73
N VAL A 31 1.94 5.51 -13.59
CA VAL A 31 2.10 5.88 -15.00
C VAL A 31 0.76 5.88 -15.73
N VAL A 32 -0.05 4.83 -15.55
CA VAL A 32 -1.39 4.74 -16.15
C VAL A 32 -2.27 5.89 -15.68
N ARG A 33 -2.34 6.15 -14.37
CA ARG A 33 -3.09 7.27 -13.78
C ARG A 33 -2.69 8.59 -14.43
N ASN A 34 -1.41 8.90 -14.46
CA ASN A 34 -0.90 10.15 -15.06
C ASN A 34 -1.25 10.26 -16.55
N ARG A 35 -1.22 9.15 -17.29
CA ARG A 35 -1.59 9.11 -18.70
C ARG A 35 -3.09 9.33 -18.91
N CYS A 36 -3.94 8.69 -18.11
CA CYS A 36 -5.37 8.90 -18.12
C CYS A 36 -5.72 10.36 -17.83
N PHE A 37 -5.11 10.93 -16.79
CA PHE A 37 -5.33 12.32 -16.42
C PHE A 37 -4.93 13.30 -17.54
N ASN A 38 -3.76 13.10 -18.14
CA ASN A 38 -3.30 13.92 -19.27
C ASN A 38 -4.20 13.76 -20.49
N TYR A 39 -4.69 12.55 -20.77
CA TYR A 39 -5.63 12.29 -21.86
C TYR A 39 -6.95 13.03 -21.64
N LEU A 40 -7.54 12.94 -20.45
CA LEU A 40 -8.76 13.66 -20.08
C LEU A 40 -8.57 15.17 -20.20
N LYS A 41 -7.46 15.70 -19.69
CA LYS A 41 -7.12 17.12 -19.79
C LYS A 41 -6.94 17.59 -21.25
N SER A 42 -6.34 16.78 -22.10
CA SER A 42 -6.10 17.12 -23.50
C SER A 42 -7.39 17.10 -24.35
N LYS A 43 -8.37 16.30 -23.97
CA LYS A 43 -9.64 16.16 -24.72
C LYS A 43 -10.62 17.30 -24.49
N ARG A 44 -10.31 18.32 -23.66
CA ARG A 44 -11.28 19.37 -23.27
C ARG A 44 -12.64 18.79 -22.91
N VAL A 45 -12.64 17.71 -22.11
CA VAL A 45 -13.87 17.17 -21.55
C VAL A 45 -14.49 18.30 -20.73
N GLU A 46 -15.78 18.54 -20.91
CA GLU A 46 -16.51 19.66 -20.28
C GLU A 46 -16.07 19.87 -18.82
N GLU A 47 -15.82 21.13 -18.43
CA GLU A 47 -15.36 21.54 -17.08
C GLU A 47 -16.12 20.84 -15.94
N LYS A 48 -17.38 20.48 -16.17
CA LYS A 48 -18.22 19.76 -15.24
C LYS A 48 -17.67 18.36 -14.86
N TYR A 49 -17.17 17.59 -15.84
CA TYR A 49 -16.59 16.26 -15.57
C TYR A 49 -15.24 16.36 -14.89
N ILE A 50 -14.47 17.39 -15.19
CA ILE A 50 -13.19 17.65 -14.50
C ILE A 50 -13.44 18.05 -13.04
N GLN A 51 -14.45 18.85 -12.75
CA GLN A 51 -14.80 19.23 -11.38
C GLN A 51 -15.36 18.06 -10.59
N GLU A 52 -16.22 17.23 -11.18
CA GLU A 52 -16.72 16.00 -10.54
C GLU A 52 -15.55 15.04 -10.25
N TYR A 53 -14.61 14.89 -11.17
CA TYR A 53 -13.42 14.04 -10.98
C TYR A 53 -12.48 14.57 -9.90
N LEU A 54 -12.23 15.88 -9.87
CA LEU A 54 -11.39 16.51 -8.84
C LEU A 54 -12.04 16.44 -7.45
N GLN A 55 -13.38 16.54 -7.35
CA GLN A 55 -14.09 16.31 -6.10
C GLN A 55 -13.99 14.84 -5.64
N MET A 56 -14.08 13.88 -6.55
CA MET A 56 -13.86 12.46 -6.24
C MET A 56 -12.42 12.19 -5.81
N GLU A 57 -11.44 12.92 -6.31
CA GLU A 57 -10.03 12.82 -5.93
C GLU A 57 -9.79 13.40 -4.52
N GLU A 58 -10.47 14.48 -4.15
CA GLU A 58 -10.45 15.06 -2.79
C GLU A 58 -11.15 14.18 -1.76
N GLU A 59 -12.14 13.38 -2.17
CA GLU A 59 -12.90 12.44 -1.32
C GLU A 59 -12.28 11.02 -1.26
N GLY A 60 -11.09 10.78 -1.86
CA GLY A 60 -10.49 9.46 -1.99
C GLY A 60 -11.16 8.65 -3.11
N GLY A 61 -10.96 9.09 -4.36
CA GLY A 61 -11.65 8.54 -5.52
C GLY A 61 -11.32 7.08 -5.83
N PHE A 62 -12.11 6.49 -6.70
CA PHE A 62 -12.08 5.08 -7.14
C PHE A 62 -10.67 4.54 -7.46
N GLU A 63 -9.77 5.38 -7.95
CA GLU A 63 -8.40 4.98 -8.30
C GLU A 63 -7.51 4.78 -7.08
N ASP A 64 -7.64 5.63 -6.06
CA ASP A 64 -6.94 5.44 -4.79
C ASP A 64 -7.45 4.18 -4.10
N THR A 65 -8.76 3.89 -4.21
CA THR A 65 -9.38 2.68 -3.68
C THR A 65 -8.81 1.40 -4.31
N VAL A 66 -8.61 1.36 -5.64
CA VAL A 66 -8.05 0.16 -6.32
C VAL A 66 -6.59 -0.06 -5.94
N ILE A 67 -5.78 1.02 -5.89
CA ILE A 67 -4.39 0.94 -5.44
C ILE A 67 -4.33 0.53 -3.98
N GLU A 68 -5.19 1.09 -3.16
CA GLU A 68 -5.30 0.83 -1.74
C GLU A 68 -5.71 -0.64 -1.48
N GLU A 69 -6.71 -1.16 -2.18
CA GLU A 69 -7.11 -2.58 -2.09
C GLU A 69 -5.98 -3.53 -2.48
N GLU A 70 -5.25 -3.25 -3.55
CA GLU A 70 -4.12 -4.07 -3.97
C GLU A 70 -2.97 -4.03 -2.95
N VAL A 71 -2.67 -2.85 -2.40
CA VAL A 71 -1.70 -2.68 -1.33
C VAL A 71 -2.13 -3.45 -0.08
N HIS A 72 -3.39 -3.31 0.35
CA HIS A 72 -3.93 -4.07 1.48
C HIS A 72 -3.81 -5.57 1.26
N ARG A 73 -4.13 -6.06 0.06
CA ARG A 73 -4.02 -7.48 -0.29
C ARG A 73 -2.58 -7.98 -0.17
N ILE A 74 -1.61 -7.22 -0.67
CA ILE A 74 -0.19 -7.60 -0.62
C ILE A 74 0.33 -7.57 0.82
N VAL A 75 -0.01 -6.53 1.57
CA VAL A 75 0.35 -6.42 2.99
C VAL A 75 -0.22 -7.60 3.79
N ALA A 76 -1.51 -7.93 3.59
CA ALA A 76 -2.15 -9.07 4.25
C ALA A 76 -1.43 -10.39 3.93
N GLN A 77 -1.05 -10.63 2.67
CA GLN A 77 -0.29 -11.82 2.28
C GLN A 77 1.07 -11.90 2.97
N GLU A 78 1.78 -10.78 3.14
CA GLU A 78 3.07 -10.79 3.84
C GLU A 78 2.90 -10.95 5.36
N ILE A 79 1.81 -10.44 5.95
CA ILE A 79 1.47 -10.68 7.35
C ILE A 79 1.23 -12.18 7.60
N GLU A 80 0.52 -12.88 6.69
CA GLU A 80 0.26 -14.33 6.81
C GLU A 80 1.54 -15.17 6.81
N LYS A 81 2.62 -14.69 6.20
CA LYS A 81 3.93 -15.36 6.17
C LYS A 81 4.77 -15.13 7.44
N LEU A 82 4.34 -14.25 8.34
CA LEU A 82 5.03 -14.01 9.60
C LEU A 82 4.94 -15.25 10.52
N PRO A 83 5.94 -15.47 11.39
CA PRO A 83 5.81 -16.42 12.48
C PRO A 83 4.54 -16.16 13.32
N GLU A 84 3.89 -17.21 13.80
CA GLU A 84 2.56 -17.15 14.42
C GLU A 84 2.45 -16.08 15.52
N GLU A 85 3.43 -16.00 16.42
CA GLU A 85 3.40 -15.04 17.52
C GLU A 85 3.55 -13.59 17.05
N GLN A 86 4.36 -13.36 16.01
CA GLN A 86 4.49 -12.04 15.41
C GLN A 86 3.21 -11.63 14.68
N ARG A 87 2.60 -12.56 13.97
CA ARG A 87 1.34 -12.36 13.24
C ARG A 87 0.20 -12.01 14.20
N LYS A 88 0.04 -12.76 15.32
CA LYS A 88 -0.95 -12.46 16.36
C LYS A 88 -0.77 -11.05 16.92
N VAL A 89 0.46 -10.66 17.26
CA VAL A 89 0.75 -9.30 17.75
C VAL A 89 0.35 -8.23 16.74
N VAL A 90 0.62 -8.44 15.45
CA VAL A 90 0.22 -7.51 14.39
C VAL A 90 -1.29 -7.40 14.30
N TYR A 91 -2.02 -8.51 14.29
CA TYR A 91 -3.49 -8.49 14.22
C TYR A 91 -4.14 -7.80 15.42
N PHE A 92 -3.73 -8.13 16.63
CA PHE A 92 -4.26 -7.44 17.82
C PHE A 92 -3.97 -5.95 17.80
N HIS A 93 -2.80 -5.56 17.28
CA HIS A 93 -2.48 -4.14 17.12
C HIS A 93 -3.38 -3.45 16.08
N MET A 94 -3.66 -4.11 14.96
CA MET A 94 -4.59 -3.61 13.94
C MET A 94 -6.03 -3.49 14.47
N GLU A 95 -6.42 -4.34 15.44
CA GLU A 95 -7.69 -4.22 16.18
C GLU A 95 -7.71 -3.06 17.18
N GLY A 96 -6.64 -2.28 17.27
CA GLY A 96 -6.53 -1.12 18.17
C GLY A 96 -6.09 -1.46 19.60
N LYS A 97 -5.66 -2.71 19.87
CA LYS A 97 -5.17 -3.11 21.19
C LYS A 97 -3.79 -2.51 21.48
N ASN A 98 -3.62 -2.02 22.70
CA ASN A 98 -2.32 -1.54 23.16
C ASN A 98 -1.40 -2.71 23.61
N ASN A 99 -0.11 -2.41 23.86
CA ASN A 99 0.86 -3.45 24.20
C ASN A 99 0.56 -4.18 25.51
N PHE A 100 -0.13 -3.55 26.47
CA PHE A 100 -0.50 -4.18 27.74
C PHE A 100 -1.65 -5.17 27.52
N GLU A 101 -2.67 -4.79 26.77
CA GLU A 101 -3.79 -5.66 26.40
C GLU A 101 -3.32 -6.87 25.59
N ILE A 102 -2.41 -6.67 24.64
CA ILE A 102 -1.84 -7.76 23.84
C ILE A 102 -1.05 -8.72 24.76
N ALA A 103 -0.23 -8.18 25.68
CA ALA A 103 0.53 -8.97 26.62
C ALA A 103 -0.37 -9.84 27.51
N GLU A 104 -1.49 -9.29 27.98
CA GLU A 104 -2.48 -10.00 28.77
C GLU A 104 -3.17 -11.11 27.96
N ILE A 105 -3.66 -10.81 26.75
CA ILE A 105 -4.34 -11.78 25.86
C ILE A 105 -3.41 -12.94 25.51
N MET A 106 -2.15 -12.65 25.18
CA MET A 106 -1.17 -13.66 24.76
C MET A 106 -0.43 -14.32 25.93
N GLN A 107 -0.65 -13.86 27.17
CA GLN A 107 0.03 -14.34 28.38
C GLN A 107 1.58 -14.26 28.30
N ILE A 108 2.07 -13.16 27.74
CA ILE A 108 3.49 -12.85 27.58
C ILE A 108 3.83 -11.48 28.19
N SER A 109 5.12 -11.19 28.34
CA SER A 109 5.52 -9.87 28.85
C SER A 109 5.30 -8.76 27.81
N VAL A 110 5.07 -7.53 28.29
CA VAL A 110 4.99 -6.33 27.40
C VAL A 110 6.27 -6.17 26.58
N ASN A 111 7.43 -6.52 27.13
CA ASN A 111 8.69 -6.49 26.40
C ASN A 111 8.73 -7.53 25.27
N THR A 112 8.14 -8.69 25.48
CA THR A 112 8.01 -9.73 24.46
C THR A 112 7.09 -9.24 23.32
N VAL A 113 5.97 -8.59 23.65
CA VAL A 113 5.09 -7.95 22.64
C VAL A 113 5.86 -6.93 21.81
N LYS A 114 6.61 -6.02 22.47
CA LYS A 114 7.45 -5.02 21.77
C LYS A 114 8.48 -5.68 20.86
N THR A 115 9.08 -6.78 21.30
CA THR A 115 10.07 -7.53 20.51
C THR A 115 9.43 -8.17 19.29
N HIS A 116 8.28 -8.84 19.44
CA HIS A 116 7.54 -9.42 18.31
C HIS A 116 7.11 -8.35 17.31
N LYS A 117 6.60 -7.21 17.81
CA LYS A 117 6.22 -6.07 16.99
C LYS A 117 7.41 -5.50 16.19
N ALA A 118 8.57 -5.33 16.83
CA ALA A 118 9.78 -4.84 16.16
C ALA A 118 10.29 -5.82 15.08
N ARG A 119 10.25 -7.13 15.36
CA ARG A 119 10.64 -8.17 14.39
C ARG A 119 9.68 -8.23 13.22
N ALA A 120 8.37 -8.23 13.47
CA ALA A 120 7.35 -8.18 12.43
C ALA A 120 7.55 -6.96 11.52
N ARG A 121 7.71 -5.78 12.11
CA ARG A 121 7.98 -4.53 11.37
C ARG A 121 9.21 -4.64 10.48
N LYS A 122 10.32 -5.18 11.01
CA LYS A 122 11.56 -5.36 10.24
C LYS A 122 11.35 -6.31 9.08
N THR A 123 10.68 -7.44 9.29
CA THR A 123 10.40 -8.44 8.25
C THR A 123 9.51 -7.85 7.16
N LEU A 124 8.41 -7.20 7.54
CA LEU A 124 7.48 -6.55 6.61
C LEU A 124 8.19 -5.45 5.82
N LYS A 125 8.97 -4.59 6.48
CA LYS A 125 9.75 -3.55 5.81
C LYS A 125 10.71 -4.11 4.76
N ASN A 126 11.41 -5.19 5.07
CA ASN A 126 12.35 -5.81 4.12
C ASN A 126 11.66 -6.50 2.93
N LYS A 127 10.41 -6.97 3.13
CA LYS A 127 9.63 -7.66 2.08
C LYS A 127 8.89 -6.72 1.17
N LEU A 128 8.51 -5.57 1.71
CA LEU A 128 7.62 -4.66 1.03
C LEU A 128 8.37 -3.40 0.51
N ASP A 129 9.68 -3.42 0.39
CA ASP A 129 10.58 -2.36 -0.07
C ASP A 129 9.93 -0.97 -0.30
N ASN A 130 10.28 0.01 0.49
CA ASN A 130 9.78 1.40 0.41
C ASN A 130 8.42 1.70 1.07
N LEU A 131 8.18 1.18 2.25
CA LEU A 131 6.88 1.27 2.86
C LEU A 131 6.72 2.37 3.89
N PHE A 132 6.62 3.56 3.39
CA PHE A 132 5.76 4.60 3.97
C PHE A 132 4.35 4.06 4.27
N ILE A 133 3.84 3.18 3.43
CA ILE A 133 2.55 2.50 3.52
C ILE A 133 2.41 1.66 4.79
N ILE A 134 3.41 0.87 5.20
CA ILE A 134 3.30 0.06 6.43
C ILE A 134 3.20 0.94 7.67
N THR A 135 3.93 2.04 7.71
CA THR A 135 3.89 2.95 8.86
C THR A 135 2.51 3.61 8.97
N VAL A 136 1.88 3.93 7.84
CA VAL A 136 0.58 4.59 7.79
C VAL A 136 -0.56 3.59 8.00
N LEU A 137 -0.57 2.46 7.31
CA LEU A 137 -1.67 1.48 7.37
C LEU A 137 -1.68 0.63 8.64
N LEU A 138 -0.52 0.28 9.18
CA LEU A 138 -0.43 -0.59 10.35
C LEU A 138 -0.20 0.19 11.65
N GLY A 139 -0.01 1.50 11.59
CA GLY A 139 0.28 2.31 12.76
C GLY A 139 1.54 1.83 13.53
N LEU A 140 2.41 1.11 12.83
CA LEU A 140 3.63 0.53 13.39
C LEU A 140 4.78 1.54 13.36
#